data_765b1200c58e946156870844d9de2f93
#
_entry.id   765b1200c58e946156870844d9de2f93
#
_cell.length_a   1.000
_cell.length_b   1.000
_cell.length_c   1.000
_cell.angle_alpha   90.00
_cell.angle_beta   90.00
_cell.angle_gamma   90.00
#
_symmetry.space_group_name_H-M   'P 1'
#
loop_
_entity.id
_entity.type
_entity.pdbx_description
1 polymer ?
#
loop_
_entity_poly.entity_id
_entity_poly.type
_entity_poly.pdbx_seq_one_letter_code
_entity_poly.pdbx_strand_id
1 'polypeptide(L)'
;IRDFCLSRGLGDVYKRQLVFFSQLLSRDVTKLSSQLIERPVPDFSMPSLFDENNILSSIDITSSEVALVNIWASWCVPCRSEHEILMLLSKTKGLDLYGINYKDDNKNAIKFIEELGNPFKKIGTDNNGRSSMVWGVYGVPETFIIHNGTVIYKHIGPIHMNELEEIILPILGKLL
;
A
#
# COMPACT_ATOMS: atom_id res chain seq x y z
N ILE A 1 16.83 5.21 -60.22
CA ILE A 1 15.75 6.05 -59.62
C ILE A 1 14.87 5.26 -58.61
N ARG A 2 15.00 3.91 -58.53
CA ARG A 2 14.17 3.07 -57.61
C ARG A 2 14.71 2.97 -56.17
N ASP A 3 15.99 3.25 -55.92
CA ASP A 3 16.61 3.06 -54.63
C ASP A 3 16.50 4.26 -53.67
N PHE A 4 16.12 5.44 -54.20
CA PHE A 4 15.98 6.67 -53.40
C PHE A 4 14.71 6.74 -52.57
N CYS A 5 13.65 6.03 -52.95
CA CYS A 5 12.38 6.00 -52.15
C CYS A 5 12.42 5.03 -50.97
N LEU A 6 13.21 3.95 -51.05
CA LEU A 6 13.30 2.96 -49.97
C LEU A 6 14.10 3.46 -48.77
N SER A 7 15.13 4.28 -49.01
CA SER A 7 15.97 4.81 -47.90
C SER A 7 15.26 5.89 -47.06
N ARG A 8 14.35 6.68 -47.66
CA ARG A 8 13.55 7.66 -46.93
C ARG A 8 12.50 7.02 -46.01
N GLY A 9 11.85 5.95 -46.45
CA GLY A 9 10.86 5.23 -45.67
C GLY A 9 11.48 4.53 -44.45
N LEU A 10 12.67 3.95 -44.59
CA LEU A 10 13.36 3.26 -43.48
C LEU A 10 13.80 4.25 -42.41
N GLY A 11 14.33 5.42 -42.78
CA GLY A 11 14.73 6.47 -41.80
C GLY A 11 13.57 7.02 -40.99
N ASP A 12 12.37 7.14 -41.54
CA ASP A 12 11.18 7.62 -40.86
C ASP A 12 10.62 6.55 -39.86
N VAL A 13 10.71 5.28 -40.20
CA VAL A 13 10.34 4.18 -39.31
C VAL A 13 11.25 4.17 -38.07
N TYR A 14 12.56 4.26 -38.23
CA TYR A 14 13.50 4.31 -37.12
C TYR A 14 13.33 5.56 -36.25
N LYS A 15 13.08 6.73 -36.83
CA LYS A 15 12.80 7.96 -36.09
C LYS A 15 11.52 7.81 -35.22
N ARG A 16 10.45 7.27 -35.79
CA ARG A 16 9.20 7.01 -35.05
C ARG A 16 9.42 6.00 -33.91
N GLN A 17 10.19 4.95 -34.15
CA GLN A 17 10.55 3.97 -33.12
C GLN A 17 11.38 4.60 -31.99
N LEU A 18 12.36 5.43 -32.29
CA LEU A 18 13.18 6.14 -31.29
C LEU A 18 12.34 7.10 -30.46
N VAL A 19 11.44 7.87 -31.07
CA VAL A 19 10.52 8.76 -30.36
C VAL A 19 9.57 7.96 -29.48
N PHE A 20 9.02 6.86 -29.98
CA PHE A 20 8.16 5.98 -29.19
C PHE A 20 8.91 5.36 -27.99
N PHE A 21 10.13 4.88 -28.21
CA PHE A 21 10.98 4.32 -27.15
C PHE A 21 11.37 5.38 -26.11
N SER A 22 11.73 6.60 -26.54
CA SER A 22 12.04 7.70 -25.63
C SER A 22 10.84 8.11 -24.78
N GLN A 23 9.63 8.11 -25.35
CA GLN A 23 8.39 8.37 -24.59
C GLN A 23 8.02 7.24 -23.64
N LEU A 24 8.34 5.99 -23.97
CA LEU A 24 8.15 4.84 -23.07
C LEU A 24 9.11 4.89 -21.89
N LEU A 25 10.38 5.24 -22.13
CA LEU A 25 11.41 5.35 -21.08
C LEU A 25 11.22 6.58 -20.18
N SER A 26 10.56 7.63 -20.67
CA SER A 26 10.26 8.83 -19.88
C SER A 26 8.95 8.74 -19.10
N ARG A 27 8.15 7.68 -19.27
CA ARG A 27 6.98 7.46 -18.44
C ARG A 27 7.41 6.97 -17.08
N ASP A 28 7.19 7.82 -16.08
CA ASP A 28 7.31 7.47 -14.68
C ASP A 28 6.19 6.47 -14.32
N VAL A 29 6.49 5.17 -14.47
CA VAL A 29 5.57 4.06 -14.14
C VAL A 29 5.37 3.88 -12.64
N THR A 30 6.13 4.61 -11.82
CA THR A 30 6.01 4.54 -10.36
C THR A 30 4.79 5.28 -9.81
N LYS A 31 4.19 6.18 -10.60
CA LYS A 31 2.92 6.85 -10.26
C LYS A 31 1.72 6.03 -10.71
N LEU A 32 1.57 4.84 -10.18
CA LEU A 32 0.28 4.16 -10.17
C LEU A 32 -0.65 4.94 -9.25
N SER A 33 -1.44 5.86 -9.80
CA SER A 33 -2.44 6.58 -9.04
C SER A 33 -3.44 5.55 -8.49
N SER A 34 -3.43 5.36 -7.18
CA SER A 34 -4.41 4.49 -6.53
C SER A 34 -5.80 5.07 -6.80
N GLN A 35 -6.68 4.24 -7.36
CA GLN A 35 -8.07 4.64 -7.62
C GLN A 35 -8.85 4.98 -6.33
N LEU A 36 -8.26 4.69 -5.16
CA LEU A 36 -8.87 4.93 -3.85
C LEU A 36 -8.51 6.28 -3.22
N ILE A 37 -7.50 7.00 -3.73
CA ILE A 37 -7.16 8.32 -3.20
C ILE A 37 -8.37 9.26 -3.39
N GLU A 38 -8.73 10.00 -2.33
CA GLU A 38 -9.91 10.86 -2.23
C GLU A 38 -11.26 10.11 -2.30
N ARG A 39 -11.24 8.79 -2.05
CA ARG A 39 -12.46 7.96 -1.98
C ARG A 39 -12.69 7.43 -0.57
N PRO A 40 -13.95 7.12 -0.21
CA PRO A 40 -14.24 6.50 1.07
C PRO A 40 -13.55 5.13 1.16
N VAL A 41 -13.23 4.74 2.39
CA VAL A 41 -12.78 3.39 2.72
C VAL A 41 -13.76 2.37 2.10
N PRO A 42 -13.27 1.39 1.33
CA PRO A 42 -14.13 0.38 0.74
C PRO A 42 -14.80 -0.45 1.82
N ASP A 43 -16.00 -0.94 1.54
CA ASP A 43 -16.70 -1.82 2.47
C ASP A 43 -16.07 -3.21 2.48
N PHE A 44 -15.73 -3.70 3.68
CA PHE A 44 -15.17 -5.03 3.89
C PHE A 44 -15.43 -5.53 5.31
N SER A 45 -15.30 -6.82 5.47
CA SER A 45 -15.35 -7.51 6.76
C SER A 45 -14.51 -8.78 6.68
N MET A 46 -13.67 -9.03 7.67
CA MET A 46 -12.80 -10.20 7.73
C MET A 46 -12.60 -10.66 9.18
N PRO A 47 -12.31 -11.96 9.41
CA PRO A 47 -11.97 -12.46 10.75
C PRO A 47 -10.74 -11.77 11.32
N SER A 48 -10.71 -11.58 12.64
CA SER A 48 -9.51 -11.11 13.34
C SER A 48 -8.47 -12.21 13.43
N LEU A 49 -7.19 -11.83 13.39
CA LEU A 49 -6.06 -12.78 13.47
C LEU A 49 -6.02 -13.53 14.81
N PHE A 50 -6.37 -12.88 15.92
CA PHE A 50 -6.25 -13.45 17.26
C PHE A 50 -7.54 -14.07 17.80
N ASP A 51 -8.68 -13.71 17.22
CA ASP A 51 -9.99 -14.21 17.65
C ASP A 51 -10.94 -14.24 16.46
N GLU A 52 -11.21 -15.43 15.95
CA GLU A 52 -12.08 -15.64 14.78
C GLU A 52 -13.54 -15.20 15.01
N ASN A 53 -13.99 -15.10 16.29
CA ASN A 53 -15.31 -14.59 16.62
C ASN A 53 -15.38 -13.05 16.56
N ASN A 54 -14.23 -12.39 16.50
CA ASN A 54 -14.12 -10.95 16.32
C ASN A 54 -13.82 -10.64 14.85
N ILE A 55 -14.23 -9.47 14.38
CA ILE A 55 -14.04 -9.06 12.99
C ILE A 55 -13.29 -7.73 12.92
N LEU A 56 -12.49 -7.56 11.88
CA LEU A 56 -12.05 -6.26 11.40
C LEU A 56 -12.93 -5.85 10.22
N SER A 57 -13.51 -4.66 10.28
CA SER A 57 -14.42 -4.15 9.26
C SER A 57 -14.11 -2.70 8.87
N SER A 58 -14.73 -2.24 7.79
CA SER A 58 -14.70 -0.83 7.38
C SER A 58 -15.15 0.11 8.50
N ILE A 59 -16.10 -0.32 9.34
CA ILE A 59 -16.63 0.46 10.48
C ILE A 59 -15.54 0.73 11.52
N ASP A 60 -14.68 -0.25 11.82
CA ASP A 60 -13.57 -0.06 12.76
C ASP A 60 -12.64 1.06 12.30
N ILE A 61 -12.30 1.07 11.00
CA ILE A 61 -11.39 2.06 10.41
C ILE A 61 -12.05 3.44 10.34
N THR A 62 -13.30 3.50 9.90
CA THR A 62 -14.03 4.77 9.73
C THR A 62 -14.45 5.40 11.06
N SER A 63 -14.43 4.65 12.17
CA SER A 63 -14.65 5.16 13.51
C SER A 63 -13.48 5.97 14.09
N SER A 64 -12.30 5.84 13.47
CA SER A 64 -11.10 6.60 13.83
C SER A 64 -11.03 7.88 13.02
N GLU A 65 -10.68 9.01 13.66
CA GLU A 65 -10.48 10.28 12.96
C GLU A 65 -9.29 10.18 12.00
N VAL A 66 -8.16 9.66 12.49
CA VAL A 66 -6.98 9.35 11.67
C VAL A 66 -6.63 7.88 11.84
N ALA A 67 -6.62 7.16 10.74
CA ALA A 67 -6.25 5.74 10.72
C ALA A 67 -5.13 5.47 9.72
N LEU A 68 -4.28 4.50 10.03
CA LEU A 68 -3.29 3.93 9.13
C LEU A 68 -3.64 2.45 8.94
N VAL A 69 -3.81 2.03 7.69
CA VAL A 69 -4.05 0.62 7.34
C VAL A 69 -2.83 0.10 6.60
N ASN A 70 -2.17 -0.90 7.18
CA ASN A 70 -1.01 -1.55 6.58
C ASN A 70 -1.39 -2.96 6.11
N ILE A 71 -1.09 -3.27 4.85
CA ILE A 71 -1.30 -4.59 4.26
C ILE A 71 0.04 -5.32 4.28
N TRP A 72 0.11 -6.44 4.97
CA TRP A 72 1.36 -7.13 5.26
C TRP A 72 1.23 -8.65 5.24
N ALA A 73 2.37 -9.36 5.27
CA ALA A 73 2.41 -10.81 5.43
C ALA A 73 3.68 -11.25 6.17
N SER A 74 3.63 -12.40 6.86
CA SER A 74 4.78 -12.93 7.58
C SER A 74 5.92 -13.38 6.65
N TRP A 75 5.60 -13.84 5.46
CA TRP A 75 6.55 -14.23 4.42
C TRP A 75 7.19 -13.06 3.66
N CYS A 76 6.74 -11.84 3.92
CA CYS A 76 7.19 -10.62 3.24
C CYS A 76 8.42 -10.04 3.94
N VAL A 77 9.60 -10.16 3.33
CA VAL A 77 10.84 -9.60 3.89
C VAL A 77 10.81 -8.06 4.03
N PRO A 78 10.33 -7.28 3.04
CA PRO A 78 10.18 -5.83 3.19
C PRO A 78 9.23 -5.42 4.31
N CYS A 79 8.16 -6.21 4.58
CA CYS A 79 7.24 -5.93 5.69
C CYS A 79 7.95 -6.05 7.06
N ARG A 80 8.89 -6.99 7.17
CA ARG A 80 9.71 -7.13 8.38
C ARG A 80 10.63 -5.92 8.60
N SER A 81 11.17 -5.34 7.52
CA SER A 81 12.06 -4.17 7.63
C SER A 81 11.33 -2.88 8.02
N GLU A 82 10.06 -2.70 7.62
CA GLU A 82 9.28 -1.50 8.00
C GLU A 82 8.62 -1.61 9.39
N HIS A 83 8.62 -2.82 9.97
CA HIS A 83 7.84 -3.08 11.20
C HIS A 83 8.23 -2.19 12.37
N GLU A 84 9.52 -1.87 12.54
CA GLU A 84 10.00 -0.93 13.56
C GLU A 84 9.38 0.47 13.40
N ILE A 85 9.19 0.91 12.15
CA ILE A 85 8.55 2.19 11.85
C ILE A 85 7.07 2.17 12.24
N LEU A 86 6.38 1.07 11.96
CA LEU A 86 4.99 0.89 12.40
C LEU A 86 4.89 0.89 13.95
N MET A 87 5.87 0.28 14.63
CA MET A 87 5.96 0.31 16.10
C MET A 87 6.23 1.73 16.64
N LEU A 88 6.94 2.59 15.91
CA LEU A 88 7.09 4.00 16.25
C LEU A 88 5.77 4.75 16.04
N LEU A 89 5.14 4.58 14.88
CA LEU A 89 3.88 5.22 14.53
C LEU A 89 2.74 4.85 15.48
N SER A 90 2.70 3.61 15.99
CA SER A 90 1.68 3.15 16.94
C SER A 90 1.67 3.91 18.26
N LYS A 91 2.74 4.63 18.61
CA LYS A 91 2.86 5.47 19.81
C LYS A 91 2.34 6.89 19.57
N THR A 92 1.98 7.23 18.34
CA THR A 92 1.48 8.58 18.01
C THR A 92 0.06 8.74 18.52
N LYS A 93 -0.15 9.74 19.38
CA LYS A 93 -1.45 10.01 19.96
C LYS A 93 -2.44 10.47 18.88
N GLY A 94 -3.61 9.87 18.86
CA GLY A 94 -4.66 10.21 17.88
C GLY A 94 -4.58 9.39 16.56
N LEU A 95 -3.55 8.55 16.38
CA LEU A 95 -3.39 7.68 15.23
C LEU A 95 -3.73 6.23 15.61
N ASP A 96 -4.71 5.65 14.94
CA ASP A 96 -5.06 4.24 15.07
C ASP A 96 -4.46 3.42 13.94
N LEU A 97 -3.70 2.37 14.25
CA LEU A 97 -3.12 1.47 13.26
C LEU A 97 -3.95 0.19 13.13
N TYR A 98 -4.23 -0.20 11.89
CA TYR A 98 -4.91 -1.44 11.55
C TYR A 98 -4.04 -2.26 10.60
N GLY A 99 -3.99 -3.58 10.82
CA GLY A 99 -3.27 -4.52 9.95
C GLY A 99 -4.23 -5.38 9.15
N ILE A 100 -3.95 -5.58 7.86
CA ILE A 100 -4.59 -6.61 7.04
C ILE A 100 -3.51 -7.62 6.65
N ASN A 101 -3.61 -8.83 7.19
CA ASN A 101 -2.69 -9.91 6.88
C ASN A 101 -3.12 -10.59 5.58
N TYR A 102 -2.26 -10.51 4.56
CA TYR A 102 -2.56 -10.86 3.18
C TYR A 102 -2.02 -12.23 2.79
N LYS A 103 -2.94 -13.15 2.41
CA LYS A 103 -2.59 -14.50 1.88
C LYS A 103 -1.49 -15.20 2.69
N ASP A 104 -1.71 -15.30 3.97
CA ASP A 104 -0.75 -15.82 4.92
C ASP A 104 -1.33 -16.98 5.74
N ASP A 105 -0.45 -17.74 6.39
CA ASP A 105 -0.85 -18.69 7.41
C ASP A 105 -1.00 -17.99 8.76
N ASN A 106 -2.15 -18.15 9.42
CA ASN A 106 -2.44 -17.46 10.68
C ASN A 106 -1.39 -17.75 11.77
N LYS A 107 -0.82 -18.96 11.82
CA LYS A 107 0.21 -19.31 12.82
C LYS A 107 1.51 -18.55 12.55
N ASN A 108 1.90 -18.44 11.29
CA ASN A 108 3.08 -17.67 10.90
C ASN A 108 2.88 -16.17 11.13
N ALA A 109 1.68 -15.65 10.84
CA ALA A 109 1.33 -14.26 11.11
C ALA A 109 1.37 -13.94 12.62
N ILE A 110 0.81 -14.82 13.46
CA ILE A 110 0.87 -14.67 14.93
C ILE A 110 2.31 -14.68 15.41
N LYS A 111 3.12 -15.66 14.95
CA LYS A 111 4.54 -15.75 15.31
C LYS A 111 5.31 -14.48 14.92
N PHE A 112 5.03 -13.92 13.74
CA PHE A 112 5.63 -12.66 13.29
C PHE A 112 5.34 -11.52 14.27
N ILE A 113 4.08 -11.37 14.72
CA ILE A 113 3.67 -10.34 15.68
C ILE A 113 4.25 -10.61 17.08
N GLU A 114 4.35 -11.87 17.51
CA GLU A 114 4.98 -12.23 18.78
C GLU A 114 6.48 -11.91 18.81
N GLU A 115 7.18 -12.11 17.67
CA GLU A 115 8.61 -11.83 17.57
C GLU A 115 8.92 -10.32 17.51
N LEU A 116 8.12 -9.55 16.78
CA LEU A 116 8.44 -8.15 16.46
C LEU A 116 7.63 -7.12 17.26
N GLY A 117 6.62 -7.58 18.01
CA GLY A 117 5.65 -6.72 18.69
C GLY A 117 4.41 -6.44 17.83
N ASN A 118 3.35 -5.93 18.48
CA ASN A 118 2.09 -5.61 17.83
C ASN A 118 1.87 -4.10 17.75
N PRO A 119 2.02 -3.46 16.57
CA PRO A 119 1.74 -2.05 16.39
C PRO A 119 0.25 -1.76 16.16
N PHE A 120 -0.57 -2.79 15.89
CA PHE A 120 -1.92 -2.64 15.40
C PHE A 120 -2.96 -2.68 16.53
N LYS A 121 -3.96 -1.83 16.44
CA LYS A 121 -5.16 -1.85 17.28
C LYS A 121 -6.00 -3.11 17.00
N LYS A 122 -6.08 -3.50 15.72
CA LYS A 122 -6.76 -4.70 15.25
C LYS A 122 -6.06 -5.24 14.00
N ILE A 123 -6.04 -6.57 13.85
CA ILE A 123 -5.51 -7.25 12.66
C ILE A 123 -6.60 -8.14 12.08
N GLY A 124 -6.90 -7.98 10.80
CA GLY A 124 -7.78 -8.87 10.06
C GLY A 124 -7.00 -9.82 9.16
N THR A 125 -7.59 -10.99 8.83
CA THR A 125 -6.99 -12.00 7.97
C THR A 125 -7.69 -12.06 6.63
N ASP A 126 -6.95 -11.78 5.55
CA ASP A 126 -7.42 -11.84 4.17
C ASP A 126 -6.76 -13.01 3.43
N ASN A 127 -7.09 -14.24 3.85
CA ASN A 127 -6.46 -15.47 3.36
C ASN A 127 -6.67 -15.70 1.85
N ASN A 128 -7.73 -15.17 1.27
CA ASN A 128 -8.02 -15.28 -0.16
C ASN A 128 -7.62 -14.05 -0.98
N GLY A 129 -7.23 -12.95 -0.34
CA GLY A 129 -6.81 -11.69 -0.95
C GLY A 129 -7.94 -10.86 -1.55
N ARG A 130 -9.21 -11.19 -1.25
CA ARG A 130 -10.37 -10.48 -1.82
C ARG A 130 -10.53 -9.07 -1.28
N SER A 131 -10.35 -8.90 0.02
CA SER A 131 -10.43 -7.57 0.65
C SER A 131 -9.30 -6.68 0.17
N SER A 132 -8.07 -7.20 0.12
CA SER A 132 -6.92 -6.47 -0.41
C SER A 132 -7.11 -6.07 -1.88
N MET A 133 -7.80 -6.90 -2.68
CA MET A 133 -8.16 -6.56 -4.06
C MET A 133 -9.12 -5.35 -4.12
N VAL A 134 -10.10 -5.26 -3.22
CA VAL A 134 -11.02 -4.11 -3.13
C VAL A 134 -10.25 -2.84 -2.72
N TRP A 135 -9.22 -2.96 -1.89
CA TRP A 135 -8.29 -1.89 -1.56
C TRP A 135 -7.34 -1.52 -2.71
N GLY A 136 -7.41 -2.21 -3.85
CA GLY A 136 -6.52 -1.98 -4.99
C GLY A 136 -5.05 -2.25 -4.65
N VAL A 137 -4.79 -3.26 -3.82
CA VAL A 137 -3.44 -3.68 -3.43
C VAL A 137 -2.79 -4.44 -4.57
N TYR A 138 -1.57 -4.05 -4.91
CA TYR A 138 -0.75 -4.71 -5.94
C TYR A 138 0.22 -5.73 -5.35
N GLY A 139 0.64 -5.51 -4.10
CA GLY A 139 1.60 -6.35 -3.40
C GLY A 139 1.70 -5.96 -1.93
N VAL A 140 2.64 -6.55 -1.22
CA VAL A 140 2.93 -6.22 0.18
C VAL A 140 4.39 -5.81 0.34
N PRO A 141 4.68 -4.82 1.21
CA PRO A 141 3.72 -4.04 2.00
C PRO A 141 3.10 -2.89 1.21
N GLU A 142 1.89 -2.49 1.59
CA GLU A 142 1.26 -1.24 1.18
C GLU A 142 0.58 -0.59 2.38
N THR A 143 0.67 0.74 2.48
CA THR A 143 0.14 1.49 3.62
C THR A 143 -0.80 2.58 3.14
N PHE A 144 -1.98 2.68 3.76
CA PHE A 144 -2.99 3.69 3.48
C PHE A 144 -3.14 4.61 4.69
N ILE A 145 -3.22 5.93 4.46
CA ILE A 145 -3.60 6.91 5.49
C ILE A 145 -5.03 7.33 5.22
N ILE A 146 -5.85 7.24 6.25
CA ILE A 146 -7.28 7.53 6.22
C ILE A 146 -7.56 8.69 7.18
N HIS A 147 -8.38 9.63 6.74
CA HIS A 147 -8.87 10.72 7.56
C HIS A 147 -10.39 10.84 7.39
N ASN A 148 -11.13 10.77 8.51
CA ASN A 148 -12.59 10.81 8.53
C ASN A 148 -13.22 9.84 7.52
N GLY A 149 -12.74 8.59 7.47
CA GLY A 149 -13.25 7.55 6.58
C GLY A 149 -12.89 7.69 5.10
N THR A 150 -12.03 8.65 4.73
CA THR A 150 -11.57 8.87 3.35
C THR A 150 -10.09 8.52 3.23
N VAL A 151 -9.71 7.78 2.20
CA VAL A 151 -8.31 7.46 1.89
C VAL A 151 -7.65 8.71 1.31
N ILE A 152 -6.66 9.27 1.99
CA ILE A 152 -5.97 10.49 1.58
C ILE A 152 -4.58 10.24 1.00
N TYR A 153 -3.96 9.11 1.35
CA TYR A 153 -2.64 8.75 0.86
C TYR A 153 -2.47 7.24 0.78
N LYS A 154 -1.70 6.78 -0.21
CA LYS A 154 -1.28 5.39 -0.39
C LYS A 154 0.23 5.34 -0.60
N HIS A 155 0.92 4.59 0.23
CA HIS A 155 2.33 4.23 0.06
C HIS A 155 2.45 2.82 -0.49
N ILE A 156 3.27 2.62 -1.51
CA ILE A 156 3.53 1.32 -2.13
C ILE A 156 4.97 0.93 -1.82
N GLY A 157 5.14 -0.24 -1.22
CA GLY A 157 6.43 -0.72 -0.75
C GLY A 157 6.69 -0.42 0.72
N PRO A 158 7.86 -0.81 1.25
CA PRO A 158 8.21 -0.60 2.64
C PRO A 158 8.44 0.88 2.93
N ILE A 159 7.94 1.35 4.07
CA ILE A 159 8.23 2.69 4.57
C ILE A 159 9.65 2.68 5.12
N HIS A 160 10.54 3.51 4.59
CA HIS A 160 11.87 3.77 5.14
C HIS A 160 11.87 5.10 5.93
N MET A 161 12.95 5.37 6.67
CA MET A 161 13.03 6.57 7.51
C MET A 161 12.90 7.88 6.73
N ASN A 162 13.42 7.93 5.51
CA ASN A 162 13.29 9.09 4.63
C ASN A 162 11.82 9.33 4.22
N GLU A 163 11.09 8.28 3.83
CA GLU A 163 9.66 8.42 3.50
C GLU A 163 8.81 8.73 4.74
N LEU A 164 9.19 8.17 5.90
CA LEU A 164 8.55 8.53 7.16
C LEU A 164 8.67 10.02 7.43
N GLU A 165 9.89 10.58 7.39
CA GLU A 165 10.18 11.98 7.73
C GLU A 165 9.68 12.96 6.67
N GLU A 166 9.85 12.65 5.38
CA GLU A 166 9.55 13.57 4.29
C GLU A 166 8.09 13.52 3.82
N ILE A 167 7.39 12.40 4.04
CA ILE A 167 6.05 12.18 3.50
C ILE A 167 5.03 11.89 4.60
N ILE A 168 5.25 10.81 5.37
CA ILE A 168 4.23 10.30 6.31
C ILE A 168 3.99 11.27 7.47
N LEU A 169 5.06 11.70 8.17
CA LEU A 169 4.94 12.62 9.30
C LEU A 169 4.37 13.99 8.91
N PRO A 170 4.74 14.63 7.78
CA PRO A 170 4.10 15.87 7.32
C PRO A 170 2.61 15.73 7.00
N ILE A 171 2.17 14.56 6.49
CA ILE A 171 0.75 14.29 6.28
C ILE A 171 0.05 14.16 7.63
N LEU A 172 0.55 13.30 8.52
CA LEU A 172 -0.04 13.09 9.84
C LEU A 172 -0.07 14.37 10.68
N GLY A 173 0.99 15.20 10.64
CA GLY A 173 1.07 16.46 11.37
C GLY A 173 0.05 17.53 10.93
N LYS A 174 -0.62 17.34 9.79
CA LYS A 174 -1.74 18.20 9.34
C LYS A 174 -3.10 17.68 9.77
N LEU A 175 -3.16 16.42 10.22
CA LEU A 175 -4.41 15.72 10.51
C LEU A 175 -4.63 15.53 12.02
N LEU A 176 -3.53 15.43 12.77
CA LEU A 176 -3.50 15.28 14.24
C LEU A 176 -3.31 16.63 14.94
#